data_e83a8ba64ad179d9d6410214c1610ed6
#
_entry.id   e83a8ba64ad179d9d6410214c1610ed6
#
_cell.length_a   1.000
_cell.length_b   1.000
_cell.length_c   1.000
_cell.angle_alpha   90.00
_cell.angle_beta   90.00
_cell.angle_gamma   90.00
#
_symmetry.space_group_name_H-M   'P 1'
#
loop_
_entity.id
_entity.type
_entity.pdbx_description
1 polymer ?
#
loop_
_entity_poly.entity_id
_entity_poly.type
_entity_poly.pdbx_seq_one_letter_code
_entity_poly.pdbx_strand_id
1 'polypeptide(L)'
;EDLSQNGVYDEAFPGNNEKRMYRFLEEGNEEGMLQEVNFFFDWMVEHYSQDMNNIRLKILEFIIWSEKIAFECGAINYGFSYRRDYLDTAMSLSTYEELHKWFQEKMVNVCRAIRDQKVDQSNSAVKKAMVYIQENYSKDISLDDVSGQVNISPYYFSKIFKDETGE
;
A
#
# COMPACT_ATOMS: atom_id res chain seq x y z
N GLU A 1 -4.08 -35.17 -15.48
CA GLU A 1 -3.77 -34.67 -14.13
C GLU A 1 -4.28 -33.26 -14.03
N ASP A 2 -5.17 -33.06 -13.10
CA ASP A 2 -5.84 -31.78 -12.92
C ASP A 2 -4.87 -30.80 -12.28
N LEU A 3 -4.35 -29.89 -13.08
CA LEU A 3 -3.45 -28.83 -12.62
C LEU A 3 -4.08 -27.94 -11.54
N SER A 4 -5.43 -27.99 -11.43
CA SER A 4 -6.12 -27.27 -10.37
C SER A 4 -5.86 -27.86 -8.99
N GLN A 5 -5.54 -29.16 -8.90
CA GLN A 5 -5.18 -29.78 -7.62
C GLN A 5 -3.76 -29.48 -7.19
N ASN A 6 -2.87 -29.19 -8.14
CA ASN A 6 -1.49 -28.79 -7.83
C ASN A 6 -1.35 -27.28 -7.62
N GLY A 7 -2.28 -26.50 -8.12
CA GLY A 7 -2.41 -25.08 -7.84
C GLY A 7 -3.17 -24.81 -6.56
N VAL A 8 -3.72 -25.84 -5.98
CA VAL A 8 -4.13 -25.85 -4.61
C VAL A 8 -2.83 -26.02 -3.78
N TYR A 9 -2.02 -25.07 -3.91
CA TYR A 9 -1.30 -24.71 -2.71
C TYR A 9 -2.24 -25.02 -1.61
N ASP A 10 -1.96 -25.51 -0.59
CA ASP A 10 -2.87 -25.56 0.50
C ASP A 10 -4.23 -24.93 0.19
N GLU A 11 -5.26 -25.72 0.10
CA GLU A 11 -6.64 -25.24 0.12
C GLU A 11 -6.85 -24.20 1.22
N ALA A 12 -5.90 -24.17 2.17
CA ALA A 12 -5.84 -23.27 3.31
C ALA A 12 -5.08 -21.97 3.06
N PHE A 13 -4.47 -21.72 1.87
CA PHE A 13 -3.76 -20.47 1.62
C PHE A 13 -4.74 -19.28 1.72
N PRO A 14 -4.45 -18.28 2.58
CA PRO A 14 -5.40 -17.20 2.86
C PRO A 14 -5.40 -16.11 1.79
N GLY A 15 -5.80 -16.46 0.57
CA GLY A 15 -5.81 -15.55 -0.58
C GLY A 15 -6.68 -14.31 -0.38
N ASN A 16 -7.78 -14.43 0.35
CA ASN A 16 -8.63 -13.27 0.65
C ASN A 16 -7.96 -12.29 1.63
N ASN A 17 -7.19 -12.81 2.57
CA ASN A 17 -6.39 -11.99 3.47
C ASN A 17 -5.27 -11.27 2.73
N GLU A 18 -4.63 -11.93 1.76
CA GLU A 18 -3.62 -11.30 0.91
C GLU A 18 -4.20 -10.11 0.14
N LYS A 19 -5.38 -10.29 -0.47
CA LYS A 19 -6.09 -9.21 -1.18
C LYS A 19 -6.42 -8.06 -0.25
N ARG A 20 -6.88 -8.34 0.98
CA ARG A 20 -7.17 -7.31 1.98
C ARG A 20 -5.92 -6.57 2.41
N MET A 21 -4.80 -7.28 2.60
CA MET A 21 -3.54 -6.67 2.99
C MET A 21 -3.11 -5.62 1.95
N TYR A 22 -3.12 -5.96 0.67
CA TYR A 22 -2.77 -5.03 -0.41
C TYR A 22 -3.77 -3.89 -0.53
N ARG A 23 -5.06 -4.14 -0.32
CA ARG A 23 -6.08 -3.09 -0.33
C ARG A 23 -5.84 -2.08 0.79
N PHE A 24 -5.59 -2.55 2.02
CA PHE A 24 -5.26 -1.67 3.14
C PHE A 24 -3.97 -0.88 2.88
N LEU A 25 -2.98 -1.53 2.27
CA LEU A 25 -1.74 -0.87 1.86
C LEU A 25 -2.03 0.28 0.88
N GLU A 26 -2.78 0.02 -0.18
CA GLU A 26 -3.16 1.02 -1.18
C GLU A 26 -3.96 2.18 -0.58
N GLU A 27 -4.78 1.90 0.42
CA GLU A 27 -5.55 2.90 1.15
C GLU A 27 -4.72 3.71 2.15
N GLY A 28 -3.49 3.27 2.44
CA GLY A 28 -2.67 3.86 3.50
C GLY A 28 -3.16 3.52 4.91
N ASN A 29 -3.95 2.46 5.05
CA ASN A 29 -4.50 2.00 6.32
C ASN A 29 -3.50 1.09 7.02
N GLU A 30 -2.66 1.68 7.87
CA GLU A 30 -1.59 0.99 8.58
C GLU A 30 -2.10 -0.08 9.54
N GLU A 31 -3.14 0.23 10.30
CA GLU A 31 -3.72 -0.69 11.28
C GLU A 31 -4.31 -1.93 10.60
N GLY A 32 -5.12 -1.75 9.58
CA GLY A 32 -5.71 -2.84 8.81
C GLY A 32 -4.64 -3.69 8.13
N MET A 33 -3.65 -3.05 7.54
CA MET A 33 -2.53 -3.72 6.88
C MET A 33 -1.72 -4.56 7.88
N LEU A 34 -1.40 -4.02 9.07
CA LEU A 34 -0.66 -4.75 10.10
C LEU A 34 -1.41 -5.96 10.64
N GLN A 35 -2.73 -5.88 10.77
CA GLN A 35 -3.54 -7.04 11.16
C GLN A 35 -3.36 -8.19 10.18
N GLU A 36 -3.35 -7.91 8.90
CA GLU A 36 -3.15 -8.93 7.87
C GLU A 36 -1.70 -9.43 7.80
N VAL A 37 -0.72 -8.55 7.98
CA VAL A 37 0.70 -8.93 8.08
C VAL A 37 0.91 -9.91 9.22
N ASN A 38 0.36 -9.62 10.40
CA ASN A 38 0.48 -10.49 11.57
C ASN A 38 -0.24 -11.82 11.35
N PHE A 39 -1.41 -11.79 10.74
CA PHE A 39 -2.14 -13.00 10.40
C PHE A 39 -1.33 -13.90 9.46
N PHE A 40 -0.74 -13.34 8.40
CA PHE A 40 0.07 -14.10 7.47
C PHE A 40 1.31 -14.68 8.12
N PHE A 41 1.97 -13.90 8.97
CA PHE A 41 3.17 -14.37 9.63
C PHE A 41 2.86 -15.56 10.54
N ASP A 42 1.81 -15.47 11.34
CA ASP A 42 1.37 -16.56 12.22
C ASP A 42 0.96 -17.78 11.39
N TRP A 43 0.24 -17.57 10.29
CA TRP A 43 -0.15 -18.66 9.40
C TRP A 43 1.07 -19.37 8.79
N MET A 44 2.07 -18.60 8.32
CA MET A 44 3.30 -19.17 7.76
C MET A 44 4.10 -19.99 8.80
N VAL A 45 4.21 -19.48 10.02
CA VAL A 45 4.91 -20.18 11.09
C VAL A 45 4.16 -21.48 11.45
N GLU A 46 2.85 -21.44 11.51
CA GLU A 46 2.03 -22.62 11.82
C GLU A 46 2.19 -23.71 10.74
N HIS A 47 2.19 -23.35 9.48
CA HIS A 47 2.18 -24.32 8.38
C HIS A 47 3.55 -24.66 7.83
N TYR A 48 4.56 -23.80 7.99
CA TYR A 48 5.88 -23.93 7.38
C TYR A 48 7.03 -23.74 8.37
N SER A 49 6.83 -24.03 9.65
CA SER A 49 7.86 -23.85 10.68
C SER A 49 9.17 -24.62 10.42
N GLN A 50 9.11 -25.67 9.62
CA GLN A 50 10.30 -26.48 9.27
C GLN A 50 11.04 -25.93 8.04
N ASP A 51 10.46 -24.94 7.37
CA ASP A 51 11.03 -24.36 6.15
C ASP A 51 11.08 -22.82 6.25
N MET A 52 12.02 -22.34 7.05
CA MET A 52 12.22 -20.91 7.25
C MET A 52 12.55 -20.16 5.95
N ASN A 53 13.22 -20.83 5.00
CA ASN A 53 13.53 -20.22 3.72
C ASN A 53 12.28 -19.96 2.88
N ASN A 54 11.29 -20.82 2.95
CA ASN A 54 10.00 -20.60 2.29
C ASN A 54 9.28 -19.38 2.87
N ILE A 55 9.32 -19.24 4.20
CA ILE A 55 8.77 -18.05 4.88
C ILE A 55 9.51 -16.79 4.45
N ARG A 56 10.85 -16.81 4.38
CA ARG A 56 11.65 -15.69 3.90
C ARG A 56 11.28 -15.28 2.47
N LEU A 57 11.12 -16.26 1.59
CA LEU A 57 10.72 -16.02 0.19
C LEU A 57 9.36 -15.34 0.10
N LYS A 58 8.39 -15.80 0.88
CA LYS A 58 7.05 -15.19 0.86
C LYS A 58 7.04 -13.78 1.43
N ILE A 59 7.80 -13.52 2.48
CA ILE A 59 7.98 -12.17 3.04
C ILE A 59 8.61 -11.24 1.99
N LEU A 60 9.65 -11.70 1.31
CA LEU A 60 10.28 -10.94 0.22
C LEU A 60 9.30 -10.63 -0.91
N GLU A 61 8.48 -11.60 -1.29
CA GLU A 61 7.43 -11.40 -2.30
C GLU A 61 6.45 -10.29 -1.87
N PHE A 62 5.96 -10.34 -0.64
CA PHE A 62 5.07 -9.31 -0.11
C PHE A 62 5.71 -7.92 -0.13
N ILE A 63 6.95 -7.80 0.34
CA ILE A 63 7.67 -6.52 0.40
C ILE A 63 7.90 -5.96 -1.02
N ILE A 64 8.41 -6.78 -1.92
CA ILE A 64 8.72 -6.35 -3.29
C ILE A 64 7.44 -5.94 -4.02
N TRP A 65 6.37 -6.70 -3.88
CA TRP A 65 5.09 -6.37 -4.50
C TRP A 65 4.50 -5.07 -3.93
N SER A 66 4.59 -4.89 -2.63
CA SER A 66 4.14 -3.66 -1.95
C SER A 66 4.91 -2.44 -2.42
N GLU A 67 6.21 -2.54 -2.59
CA GLU A 67 7.03 -1.46 -3.12
C GLU A 67 6.70 -1.13 -4.58
N LYS A 68 6.37 -2.15 -5.37
CA LYS A 68 5.90 -1.93 -6.73
C LYS A 68 4.59 -1.14 -6.76
N ILE A 69 3.66 -1.47 -5.89
CA ILE A 69 2.41 -0.71 -5.74
C ILE A 69 2.71 0.74 -5.38
N ALA A 70 3.58 0.97 -4.40
CA ALA A 70 3.96 2.31 -3.97
C ALA A 70 4.66 3.10 -5.09
N PHE A 71 5.49 2.45 -5.88
CA PHE A 71 6.13 3.06 -7.05
C PHE A 71 5.08 3.47 -8.09
N GLU A 72 4.14 2.62 -8.40
CA GLU A 72 3.09 2.89 -9.38
C GLU A 72 2.20 4.08 -8.98
N CYS A 73 2.02 4.32 -7.68
CA CYS A 73 1.30 5.50 -7.21
C CYS A 73 2.18 6.73 -6.95
N GLY A 74 3.47 6.65 -7.26
CA GLY A 74 4.41 7.77 -7.11
C GLY A 74 4.92 8.00 -5.70
N ALA A 75 4.68 7.07 -4.77
CA ALA A 75 5.05 7.24 -3.36
C ALA A 75 6.54 6.99 -3.09
N ILE A 76 7.17 6.10 -3.84
CA ILE A 76 8.59 5.77 -3.71
C ILE A 76 9.25 5.62 -5.08
N ASN A 77 10.58 5.70 -5.08
CA ASN A 77 11.39 5.32 -6.23
C ASN A 77 11.69 3.81 -6.15
N TYR A 78 11.54 3.12 -7.28
CA TYR A 78 11.80 1.68 -7.35
C TYR A 78 13.18 1.43 -7.93
N GLY A 79 14.06 0.82 -7.12
CA GLY A 79 15.40 0.43 -7.57
C GLY A 79 15.54 -1.08 -7.67
N PHE A 80 15.83 -1.59 -8.86
CA PHE A 80 16.03 -3.03 -9.07
C PHE A 80 17.12 -3.62 -8.14
N SER A 81 18.17 -2.84 -7.86
CA SER A 81 19.30 -3.24 -7.01
C SER A 81 18.95 -3.50 -5.54
N TYR A 82 17.89 -2.88 -5.02
CA TYR A 82 17.48 -3.05 -3.62
C TYR A 82 16.99 -4.47 -3.31
N ARG A 83 16.57 -5.21 -4.33
CA ARG A 83 16.07 -6.58 -4.16
C ARG A 83 17.14 -7.49 -3.58
N ARG A 84 18.40 -7.30 -3.96
CA ARG A 84 19.52 -8.05 -3.41
C ARG A 84 19.73 -7.77 -1.94
N ASP A 85 19.66 -6.51 -1.55
CA ASP A 85 19.83 -6.10 -0.16
C ASP A 85 18.72 -6.71 0.72
N TYR A 86 17.51 -6.80 0.21
CA TYR A 86 16.40 -7.45 0.91
C TYR A 86 16.63 -8.94 1.10
N LEU A 87 17.14 -9.61 0.07
CA LEU A 87 17.50 -11.03 0.18
C LEU A 87 18.59 -11.24 1.23
N ASP A 88 19.66 -10.45 1.19
CA ASP A 88 20.77 -10.52 2.14
C ASP A 88 20.28 -10.28 3.57
N THR A 89 19.43 -9.30 3.77
CA THR A 89 18.82 -9.03 5.08
C THR A 89 17.97 -10.21 5.55
N ALA A 90 17.08 -10.71 4.72
CA ALA A 90 16.21 -11.84 5.08
C ALA A 90 17.02 -13.07 5.46
N MET A 91 18.11 -13.34 4.75
CA MET A 91 18.99 -14.48 5.05
C MET A 91 19.82 -14.29 6.32
N SER A 92 20.07 -13.03 6.74
CA SER A 92 20.80 -12.71 7.96
C SER A 92 19.95 -12.86 9.23
N LEU A 93 18.63 -12.80 9.09
CA LEU A 93 17.69 -12.94 10.21
C LEU A 93 17.43 -14.42 10.51
N SER A 94 17.80 -14.87 11.70
CA SER A 94 17.81 -16.30 12.05
C SER A 94 16.65 -16.73 12.93
N THR A 95 15.87 -15.78 13.49
CA THR A 95 14.72 -16.08 14.34
C THR A 95 13.42 -15.61 13.70
N TYR A 96 12.31 -16.27 14.06
CA TYR A 96 10.98 -15.86 13.61
C TYR A 96 10.63 -14.46 14.10
N GLU A 97 11.05 -14.11 15.31
CA GLU A 97 10.81 -12.80 15.89
C GLU A 97 11.48 -11.68 15.07
N GLU A 98 12.74 -11.88 14.69
CA GLU A 98 13.47 -10.95 13.84
C GLU A 98 12.83 -10.80 12.47
N LEU A 99 12.42 -11.92 11.85
CA LEU A 99 11.74 -11.90 10.56
C LEU A 99 10.40 -11.19 10.63
N HIS A 100 9.62 -11.43 11.68
CA HIS A 100 8.32 -10.80 11.88
C HIS A 100 8.46 -9.29 12.01
N LYS A 101 9.40 -8.86 12.84
CA LYS A 101 9.68 -7.43 13.04
C LYS A 101 10.11 -6.75 11.76
N TRP A 102 11.01 -7.36 11.01
CA TRP A 102 11.48 -6.83 9.73
C TRP A 102 10.33 -6.72 8.71
N PHE A 103 9.51 -7.74 8.61
CA PHE A 103 8.33 -7.74 7.75
C PHE A 103 7.38 -6.60 8.12
N GLN A 104 7.06 -6.45 9.38
CA GLN A 104 6.23 -5.36 9.88
C GLN A 104 6.82 -3.99 9.53
N GLU A 105 8.09 -3.77 9.81
CA GLU A 105 8.77 -2.48 9.56
C GLU A 105 8.75 -2.13 8.08
N LYS A 106 9.05 -3.07 7.20
CA LYS A 106 9.05 -2.85 5.76
C LYS A 106 7.66 -2.50 5.24
N MET A 107 6.66 -3.25 5.65
CA MET A 107 5.28 -3.01 5.21
C MET A 107 4.74 -1.68 5.74
N VAL A 108 5.05 -1.33 6.98
CA VAL A 108 4.67 -0.04 7.57
C VAL A 108 5.31 1.12 6.81
N ASN A 109 6.60 1.02 6.47
CA ASN A 109 7.29 2.08 5.73
C ASN A 109 6.64 2.32 4.37
N VAL A 110 6.30 1.27 3.66
CA VAL A 110 5.61 1.37 2.36
C VAL A 110 4.22 1.97 2.53
N CYS A 111 3.46 1.50 3.51
CA CYS A 111 2.11 2.00 3.78
C CYS A 111 2.10 3.50 4.11
N ARG A 112 3.04 3.94 4.95
CA ARG A 112 3.20 5.36 5.30
C ARG A 112 3.58 6.21 4.10
N ALA A 113 4.47 5.72 3.25
CA ALA A 113 4.83 6.42 2.02
C ALA A 113 3.61 6.63 1.11
N ILE A 114 2.77 5.61 0.95
CA ILE A 114 1.53 5.70 0.17
C ILE A 114 0.57 6.71 0.80
N ARG A 115 0.38 6.64 2.11
CA ARG A 115 -0.49 7.57 2.85
C ARG A 115 -0.02 9.02 2.69
N ASP A 116 1.27 9.27 2.85
CA ASP A 116 1.84 10.62 2.73
C ASP A 116 1.70 11.15 1.31
N GLN A 117 1.89 10.31 0.31
CA GLN A 117 1.67 10.68 -1.09
C GLN A 117 0.21 11.08 -1.36
N LYS A 118 -0.75 10.38 -0.78
CA LYS A 118 -2.18 10.72 -0.91
C LYS A 118 -2.50 12.06 -0.27
N VAL A 119 -1.94 12.34 0.89
CA VAL A 119 -2.10 13.64 1.57
C VAL A 119 -1.51 14.76 0.70
N ASP A 120 -0.31 14.59 0.15
CA ASP A 120 0.31 15.58 -0.72
C ASP A 120 -0.50 15.84 -1.99
N GLN A 121 -1.05 14.80 -2.60
CA GLN A 121 -1.92 14.93 -3.76
C GLN A 121 -3.21 15.69 -3.42
N SER A 122 -3.83 15.39 -2.29
CA SER A 122 -5.03 16.08 -1.81
C SER A 122 -4.75 17.55 -1.55
N ASN A 123 -3.66 17.87 -0.87
CA ASN A 123 -3.25 19.25 -0.60
C ASN A 123 -2.97 20.02 -1.89
N SER A 124 -2.30 19.40 -2.85
CA SER A 124 -2.02 20.00 -4.16
C SER A 124 -3.30 20.28 -4.93
N ALA A 125 -4.28 19.35 -4.92
CA ALA A 125 -5.56 19.54 -5.58
C ALA A 125 -6.35 20.69 -4.95
N VAL A 126 -6.39 20.77 -3.62
CA VAL A 126 -7.07 21.88 -2.90
C VAL A 126 -6.42 23.21 -3.23
N LYS A 127 -5.08 23.31 -3.21
CA LYS A 127 -4.36 24.54 -3.55
C LYS A 127 -4.66 24.99 -4.97
N LYS A 128 -4.63 24.09 -5.95
CA LYS A 128 -4.96 24.38 -7.35
C LYS A 128 -6.40 24.87 -7.49
N ALA A 129 -7.33 24.24 -6.79
CA ALA A 129 -8.73 24.63 -6.78
C ALA A 129 -8.93 26.04 -6.22
N MET A 130 -8.24 26.38 -5.12
CA MET A 130 -8.32 27.70 -4.50
C MET A 130 -7.80 28.79 -5.44
N VAL A 131 -6.68 28.53 -6.12
CA VAL A 131 -6.15 29.48 -7.13
C VAL A 131 -7.16 29.68 -8.27
N TYR A 132 -7.72 28.59 -8.80
CA TYR A 132 -8.71 28.66 -9.86
C TYR A 132 -9.95 29.46 -9.45
N ILE A 133 -10.46 29.23 -8.24
CA ILE A 133 -11.61 29.99 -7.69
C ILE A 133 -11.26 31.46 -7.57
N GLN A 134 -10.09 31.81 -7.04
CA GLN A 134 -9.65 33.22 -6.92
C GLN A 134 -9.52 33.92 -8.27
N GLU A 135 -9.02 33.22 -9.28
CA GLU A 135 -8.86 33.78 -10.64
C GLU A 135 -10.20 33.92 -11.38
N ASN A 136 -11.22 33.17 -11.00
CA ASN A 136 -12.49 33.08 -11.72
C ASN A 136 -13.72 33.43 -10.86
N TYR A 137 -13.54 33.99 -9.68
CA TYR A 137 -14.66 34.27 -8.76
C TYR A 137 -15.72 35.21 -9.32
N SER A 138 -15.35 36.07 -10.27
CA SER A 138 -16.27 36.95 -10.95
C SER A 138 -17.10 36.27 -12.05
N LYS A 139 -16.77 35.03 -12.36
CA LYS A 139 -17.45 34.20 -13.35
C LYS A 139 -18.38 33.21 -12.63
N ASP A 140 -19.39 32.74 -13.35
CA ASP A 140 -20.27 31.72 -12.87
C ASP A 140 -19.55 30.34 -12.97
N ILE A 141 -18.88 29.93 -11.91
CA ILE A 141 -18.13 28.66 -11.87
C ILE A 141 -18.87 27.62 -11.04
N SER A 142 -18.85 26.38 -11.51
CA SER A 142 -19.48 25.24 -10.84
C SER A 142 -18.45 24.34 -10.16
N LEU A 143 -18.95 23.42 -9.32
CA LEU A 143 -18.11 22.34 -8.75
C LEU A 143 -17.44 21.53 -9.85
N ASP A 144 -18.15 21.26 -10.95
CA ASP A 144 -17.61 20.53 -12.11
C ASP A 144 -16.44 21.28 -12.76
N ASP A 145 -16.54 22.59 -12.90
CA ASP A 145 -15.47 23.42 -13.45
C ASP A 145 -14.20 23.35 -12.59
N VAL A 146 -14.36 23.47 -11.28
CA VAL A 146 -13.23 23.43 -10.33
C VAL A 146 -12.60 22.04 -10.30
N SER A 147 -13.39 20.98 -10.20
CA SER A 147 -12.87 19.61 -10.15
C SER A 147 -12.20 19.20 -11.46
N GLY A 148 -12.70 19.71 -12.60
CA GLY A 148 -12.07 19.48 -13.90
C GLY A 148 -10.67 20.07 -14.00
N GLN A 149 -10.42 21.22 -13.38
CA GLN A 149 -9.09 21.87 -13.36
C GLN A 149 -8.05 21.06 -12.56
N VAL A 150 -8.46 20.24 -11.61
CA VAL A 150 -7.57 19.42 -10.78
C VAL A 150 -7.63 17.93 -11.11
N ASN A 151 -8.33 17.57 -12.19
CA ASN A 151 -8.44 16.20 -12.72
C ASN A 151 -8.98 15.16 -11.73
N ILE A 152 -9.95 15.55 -10.91
CA ILE A 152 -10.64 14.64 -9.99
C ILE A 152 -12.14 14.79 -10.14
N SER A 153 -12.91 13.78 -9.67
CA SER A 153 -14.36 13.83 -9.74
C SER A 153 -14.92 14.91 -8.81
N PRO A 154 -16.07 15.53 -9.15
CA PRO A 154 -16.72 16.51 -8.28
C PRO A 154 -16.99 15.98 -6.86
N TYR A 155 -17.44 14.74 -6.73
CA TYR A 155 -17.69 14.11 -5.43
C TYR A 155 -16.43 14.02 -4.59
N TYR A 156 -15.34 13.50 -5.18
CA TYR A 156 -14.06 13.32 -4.50
C TYR A 156 -13.45 14.68 -4.13
N PHE A 157 -13.50 15.65 -5.04
CA PHE A 157 -13.03 17.00 -4.78
C PHE A 157 -13.79 17.64 -3.62
N SER A 158 -15.11 17.55 -3.61
CA SER A 158 -15.95 18.11 -2.54
C SER A 158 -15.57 17.53 -1.18
N LYS A 159 -15.34 16.21 -1.12
CA LYS A 159 -14.92 15.54 0.10
C LYS A 159 -13.56 16.03 0.60
N ILE A 160 -12.55 16.07 -0.29
CA ILE A 160 -11.21 16.53 0.06
C ILE A 160 -11.24 17.99 0.51
N PHE A 161 -11.90 18.84 -0.25
CA PHE A 161 -11.96 20.27 0.04
C PHE A 161 -12.60 20.56 1.39
N LYS A 162 -13.67 19.86 1.71
CA LYS A 162 -14.33 19.97 3.00
C LYS A 162 -13.44 19.50 4.15
N ASP A 163 -12.75 18.37 3.97
CA ASP A 163 -11.85 17.81 4.99
C ASP A 163 -10.68 18.76 5.28
N GLU A 164 -10.14 19.41 4.26
CA GLU A 164 -8.97 20.30 4.38
C GLU A 164 -9.33 21.72 4.83
N THR A 165 -10.48 22.23 4.44
CA THR A 165 -10.88 23.62 4.70
C THR A 165 -11.97 23.77 5.76
N GLY A 166 -12.68 22.71 6.09
CA GLY A 166 -13.84 22.74 7.00
C GLY A 166 -15.11 23.31 6.38
N GLU A 167 -15.10 23.60 5.11
CA GLU A 167 -16.24 24.16 4.38
C GLU A 167 -16.97 23.08 3.58
#